data_dc347d9fdf82541c69b5b700c7303163
#
_entry.id   dc347d9fdf82541c69b5b700c7303163
#
_cell.length_a   1.000
_cell.length_b   1.000
_cell.length_c   1.000
_cell.angle_alpha   90.00
_cell.angle_beta   90.00
_cell.angle_gamma   90.00
#
_symmetry.space_group_name_H-M   'P 1'
#
loop_
_entity.id
_entity.type
_entity.pdbx_description
1 polymer ?
#
loop_
_entity_poly.entity_id
_entity_poly.type
_entity_poly.pdbx_seq_one_letter_code
_entity_poly.pdbx_strand_id
1 'polypeptide(L)' 'MIIMIDNYDSFTYNLYQYIGTINPDIEVYRNDKITVEEVLEKKPSQIIF' A
#
# COMPACT_ATOMS: atom_id res chain seq x y z
N MET A 1 1.93 -8.38 -6.27
CA MET A 1 1.56 -6.97 -6.05
C MET A 1 1.50 -6.70 -4.56
N ILE A 2 2.01 -5.56 -4.16
CA ILE A 2 2.03 -5.12 -2.76
C ILE A 2 1.01 -3.99 -2.61
N ILE A 3 0.21 -4.03 -1.54
CA ILE A 3 -0.67 -2.92 -1.20
C ILE A 3 -0.16 -2.27 0.08
N MET A 4 -0.01 -0.96 0.04
CA MET A 4 0.38 -0.16 1.20
C MET A 4 -0.80 0.71 1.63
N ILE A 5 -1.12 0.68 2.91
CA ILE A 5 -2.21 1.47 3.46
C ILE A 5 -1.61 2.73 4.10
N ASP A 6 -1.98 3.87 3.56
CA ASP A 6 -1.52 5.16 4.03
C ASP A 6 -2.43 5.65 5.17
N ASN A 7 -1.85 5.82 6.35
CA ASN A 7 -2.54 6.33 7.53
C ASN A 7 -2.30 7.83 7.72
N TYR A 8 -2.12 8.57 6.62
CA TYR A 8 -1.88 10.01 6.65
C TYR A 8 -0.59 10.38 7.37
N ASP A 9 0.42 9.53 7.24
CA ASP A 9 1.73 9.74 7.82
C ASP A 9 2.72 10.07 6.70
N SER A 10 3.52 11.12 6.86
CA SER A 10 4.54 11.48 5.89
C SER A 10 5.57 10.36 5.68
N PHE A 11 5.77 9.53 6.69
CA PHE A 11 6.65 8.38 6.60
C PHE A 11 6.19 7.38 5.52
N THR A 12 4.89 7.27 5.30
CA THR A 12 4.35 6.34 4.30
C THR A 12 4.87 6.67 2.90
N TYR A 13 4.96 7.95 2.55
CA TYR A 13 5.45 8.35 1.24
C TYR A 13 6.91 7.95 1.04
N ASN A 14 7.74 8.17 2.05
CA ASN A 14 9.15 7.80 1.98
C ASN A 14 9.31 6.29 1.87
N LEU A 15 8.51 5.54 2.61
CA LEU A 15 8.53 4.09 2.56
C LEU A 15 8.08 3.58 1.19
N TYR A 16 7.05 4.20 0.62
CA TYR A 16 6.58 3.87 -0.72
C TYR A 16 7.68 4.05 -1.76
N GLN A 17 8.41 5.18 -1.68
CA GLN A 17 9.51 5.44 -2.60
C GLN A 17 10.60 4.37 -2.46
N TYR A 18 10.94 4.03 -1.24
CA TYR A 18 11.98 3.04 -0.97
C TYR A 18 11.60 1.66 -1.51
N ILE A 19 10.39 1.22 -1.20
CA ILE A 19 9.92 -0.10 -1.63
C ILE A 19 9.73 -0.12 -3.15
N GLY A 20 9.30 0.99 -3.73
CA GLY A 20 9.09 1.09 -5.17
C GLY A 20 10.36 0.89 -5.97
N THR A 21 11.53 1.19 -5.40
CA THR A 21 12.80 0.94 -6.08
C THR A 21 13.16 -0.54 -6.11
N ILE A 22 12.65 -1.30 -5.14
CA ILE A 22 12.89 -2.75 -5.03
C ILE A 22 11.83 -3.52 -5.80
N ASN A 23 10.58 -3.12 -5.64
CA ASN A 23 9.45 -3.78 -6.28
C ASN A 23 8.45 -2.72 -6.75
N PRO A 24 8.46 -2.37 -8.05
CA PRO A 24 7.57 -1.32 -8.57
C PRO A 24 6.11 -1.73 -8.63
N ASP A 25 5.79 -3.00 -8.43
CA ASP A 25 4.40 -3.46 -8.42
C ASP A 25 3.77 -3.25 -7.05
N ILE A 26 3.62 -1.97 -6.68
CA ILE A 26 3.07 -1.56 -5.40
C ILE A 26 1.99 -0.50 -5.62
N GLU A 27 0.88 -0.61 -4.89
CA GLU A 27 -0.21 0.35 -4.92
C GLU A 27 -0.40 0.91 -3.52
N VAL A 28 -0.68 2.22 -3.44
CA VAL A 28 -0.91 2.90 -2.17
C VAL A 28 -2.34 3.39 -2.11
N TYR A 29 -3.01 3.12 -1.01
CA TYR A 29 -4.36 3.59 -0.75
C TYR A 29 -4.45 4.19 0.64
N ARG A 30 -5.18 5.29 0.76
CA ARG A 30 -5.43 5.87 2.07
C ARG A 30 -6.44 5.01 2.82
N ASN A 31 -6.29 4.96 4.14
CA ASN A 31 -7.07 4.06 4.97
C ASN A 31 -8.57 4.34 4.94
N ASP A 32 -8.99 5.55 4.56
CA ASP A 32 -10.39 5.92 4.45
C ASP A 32 -10.93 5.81 3.02
N LYS A 33 -10.09 5.38 2.06
CA LYS A 33 -10.45 5.29 0.66
C LYS A 33 -10.56 3.85 0.15
N ILE A 34 -10.27 2.87 1.00
CA ILE A 34 -10.34 1.47 0.60
C ILE A 34 -10.86 0.65 1.78
N THR A 35 -11.68 -0.34 1.49
CA THR A 35 -12.18 -1.27 2.51
C THR A 35 -11.31 -2.51 2.56
N VAL A 36 -11.40 -3.26 3.67
CA VAL A 36 -10.71 -4.54 3.81
C VAL A 36 -11.12 -5.49 2.69
N GLU A 37 -12.41 -5.49 2.34
CA GLU A 37 -12.91 -6.37 1.29
C GLU A 37 -12.29 -6.04 -0.06
N GLU A 38 -12.14 -4.75 -0.38
CA GLU A 38 -11.50 -4.33 -1.62
C GLU A 38 -10.04 -4.74 -1.67
N VAL A 39 -9.32 -4.64 -0.54
CA VAL A 39 -7.93 -5.09 -0.46
C VAL A 39 -7.84 -6.59 -0.74
N LEU A 40 -8.71 -7.37 -0.12
CA LEU A 40 -8.71 -8.81 -0.30
C LEU A 40 -9.05 -9.23 -1.74
N GLU A 41 -9.95 -8.49 -2.39
CA GLU A 41 -10.29 -8.78 -3.78
C GLU A 41 -9.13 -8.60 -4.73
N LYS A 42 -8.19 -7.69 -4.42
CA LYS A 42 -7.01 -7.45 -5.23
C LYS A 42 -5.97 -8.56 -5.10
N LYS A 43 -6.11 -9.42 -4.11
CA LYS A 43 -5.23 -10.58 -3.87
C LYS A 43 -3.76 -10.19 -3.87
N PRO A 44 -3.36 -9.22 -3.04
CA PRO A 44 -1.95 -8.83 -2.98
C PRO A 44 -1.11 -9.93 -2.34
N SER A 45 0.17 -9.97 -2.69
CA SER A 45 1.10 -10.88 -2.04
C SER A 45 1.47 -10.40 -0.64
N GLN A 46 1.44 -9.08 -0.42
CA GLN A 46 1.74 -8.48 0.87
C GLN A 46 0.91 -7.23 1.09
N ILE A 47 0.61 -6.94 2.35
CA ILE A 47 -0.07 -5.72 2.76
C ILE A 47 0.78 -5.04 3.82
N ILE A 48 1.05 -3.75 3.62
CA ILE A 48 1.84 -2.94 4.54
C ILE A 48 0.92 -1.86 5.15
N PHE A 49 0.91 -1.79 6.46
CA PHE A 49 0.15 -0.79 7.19
C PHE A 49 1.03 0.34 7.68
#